data_d4b05724c1cf79cdc25498eb8c0cb16a
#
_entry.id   d4b05724c1cf79cdc25498eb8c0cb16a
#
_cell.length_a   1.000
_cell.length_b   1.000
_cell.length_c   1.000
_cell.angle_alpha   90.00
_cell.angle_beta   90.00
_cell.angle_gamma   90.00
#
_symmetry.space_group_name_H-M   'P 1'
#
loop_
_entity.id
_entity.type
_entity.pdbx_description
1 polymer ?
#
loop_
_entity_poly.entity_id
_entity_poly.type
_entity_poly.pdbx_seq_one_letter_code
_entity_poly.pdbx_strand_id
1 'polypeptide(L)'
;MIDSRKAFLTAVRAFFLFLLSWSVLGLQSALAVKVVIACGAVGIERQLCIEGAERWASQTGNEVDVIATPESSTERLAMYQLLLRERHDTVDVFQIDVIWPGLLHQWLLDLTPYINDQDAFFPNLVANNTIDDRLIALPWYVDTGLLYYRQDLLQQYGHSVPETWHDLERIALDVQNQQRSRSPDFWGYVWQGSDYEGLTCNIVEWLVSADAGNVVNENQEVTLNNQAAIGALEQAAGWVGQITPREVLDYREEDARAHFESGNALFMRNWPYAWSLGNREGSTVAGKIGVTVLPRGDNGQSTGALGGWQLGVTQATRHPDEAVDLIRFLTSEAEQRRRTEHGYLPTRSALYEDPSVTGQNPLFEPVGRALENVALRPSSATDRLYKHVSRYLSQETHDVLAGRKTAEAAVESITQRIVDKSLGRYTVQ
;
A
#
# COMPACT_ATOMS: atom_id res chain seq x y z
N MET A 1 -72.25 -45.90 4.47
CA MET A 1 -71.54 -45.07 5.42
C MET A 1 -70.08 -45.52 5.74
N ILE A 2 -69.54 -46.41 4.88
CA ILE A 2 -68.14 -46.97 5.11
C ILE A 2 -67.09 -46.40 4.13
N ASP A 3 -67.57 -45.76 3.03
CA ASP A 3 -66.64 -45.30 1.95
C ASP A 3 -66.06 -43.91 2.15
N SER A 4 -66.72 -43.04 2.93
CA SER A 4 -66.25 -41.67 3.17
C SER A 4 -65.02 -41.60 4.11
N ARG A 5 -64.85 -42.53 5.02
CA ARG A 5 -63.70 -42.59 5.94
C ARG A 5 -62.38 -43.04 5.27
N LYS A 6 -62.48 -43.93 4.25
CA LYS A 6 -61.29 -44.38 3.52
C LYS A 6 -60.79 -43.30 2.59
N ALA A 7 -61.64 -42.52 1.95
CA ALA A 7 -61.28 -41.41 1.08
C ALA A 7 -60.60 -40.25 1.91
N PHE A 8 -61.13 -39.95 3.09
CA PHE A 8 -60.54 -38.95 3.98
C PHE A 8 -59.16 -39.33 4.52
N LEU A 9 -58.95 -40.58 4.93
CA LEU A 9 -57.64 -41.07 5.37
C LEU A 9 -56.61 -41.12 4.26
N THR A 10 -56.99 -41.38 3.01
CA THR A 10 -56.10 -41.36 1.83
C THR A 10 -55.70 -39.91 1.46
N ALA A 11 -56.63 -38.97 1.55
CA ALA A 11 -56.36 -37.54 1.28
C ALA A 11 -55.43 -36.94 2.38
N VAL A 12 -55.62 -37.27 3.64
CA VAL A 12 -54.76 -36.83 4.73
C VAL A 12 -53.36 -37.43 4.63
N ARG A 13 -53.20 -38.70 4.23
CA ARG A 13 -51.88 -39.30 3.99
C ARG A 13 -51.17 -38.69 2.77
N ALA A 14 -51.88 -38.39 1.71
CA ALA A 14 -51.30 -37.70 0.54
C ALA A 14 -50.87 -36.28 0.88
N PHE A 15 -51.61 -35.54 1.70
CA PHE A 15 -51.28 -34.20 2.14
C PHE A 15 -50.05 -34.19 3.10
N PHE A 16 -49.94 -35.15 4.02
CA PHE A 16 -48.75 -35.30 4.84
C PHE A 16 -47.50 -35.74 4.09
N LEU A 17 -47.62 -36.59 3.06
CA LEU A 17 -46.51 -36.97 2.20
C LEU A 17 -46.08 -35.82 1.28
N PHE A 18 -46.99 -34.93 0.88
CA PHE A 18 -46.68 -33.73 0.10
C PHE A 18 -46.01 -32.66 0.95
N LEU A 19 -46.40 -32.49 2.21
CA LEU A 19 -45.70 -31.60 3.18
C LEU A 19 -44.31 -32.10 3.58
N LEU A 20 -44.11 -33.42 3.69
CA LEU A 20 -42.79 -34.00 3.94
C LEU A 20 -41.86 -33.88 2.72
N SER A 21 -42.37 -33.93 1.48
CA SER A 21 -41.58 -33.74 0.27
C SER A 21 -41.15 -32.26 0.08
N TRP A 22 -41.92 -31.29 0.57
CA TRP A 22 -41.59 -29.88 0.51
C TRP A 22 -40.58 -29.46 1.62
N SER A 23 -40.53 -30.15 2.74
CA SER A 23 -39.55 -29.89 3.80
C SER A 23 -38.17 -30.50 3.53
N VAL A 24 -38.04 -31.41 2.56
CA VAL A 24 -36.71 -31.97 2.14
C VAL A 24 -36.06 -31.18 1.00
N LEU A 25 -36.79 -30.30 0.32
CA LEU A 25 -36.27 -29.47 -0.79
C LEU A 25 -35.64 -28.14 -0.33
N GLY A 26 -35.55 -27.89 0.97
CA GLY A 26 -35.07 -26.60 1.54
C GLY A 26 -33.76 -26.60 2.28
N LEU A 27 -33.05 -27.74 2.39
CA LEU A 27 -31.74 -27.81 3.06
C LEU A 27 -30.68 -28.43 2.13
N GLN A 28 -30.42 -27.82 1.00
CA GLN A 28 -29.06 -27.87 0.47
C GLN A 28 -28.26 -26.96 1.39
N SER A 29 -27.69 -27.53 2.45
CA SER A 29 -26.53 -26.91 3.10
C SER A 29 -25.49 -26.78 1.98
N ALA A 30 -25.27 -25.57 1.47
CA ALA A 30 -24.10 -25.32 0.64
C ALA A 30 -22.91 -25.84 1.44
N LEU A 31 -22.18 -26.78 0.86
CA LEU A 31 -20.94 -27.25 1.51
C LEU A 31 -20.06 -26.03 1.71
N ALA A 32 -19.58 -25.84 2.93
CA ALA A 32 -18.66 -24.75 3.23
C ALA A 32 -17.47 -24.82 2.28
N VAL A 33 -17.23 -23.73 1.56
CA VAL A 33 -16.11 -23.58 0.64
C VAL A 33 -14.96 -22.93 1.40
N LYS A 34 -13.76 -23.41 1.17
CA LYS A 34 -12.55 -22.84 1.75
C LYS A 34 -11.89 -21.92 0.74
N VAL A 35 -11.73 -20.64 1.10
CA VAL A 35 -11.02 -19.62 0.31
C VAL A 35 -9.69 -19.32 0.99
N VAL A 36 -8.62 -19.20 0.22
CA VAL A 36 -7.28 -18.87 0.71
C VAL A 36 -6.89 -17.48 0.22
N ILE A 37 -6.56 -16.58 1.14
CA ILE A 37 -6.11 -15.22 0.84
C ILE A 37 -4.66 -14.99 1.29
N ALA A 38 -3.85 -14.42 0.39
CA ALA A 38 -2.50 -13.95 0.69
C ALA A 38 -2.55 -12.45 0.99
N CYS A 39 -2.39 -12.06 2.25
CA CYS A 39 -2.47 -10.66 2.68
C CYS A 39 -1.71 -10.39 3.97
N GLY A 40 -1.35 -9.11 4.14
CA GLY A 40 -0.81 -8.57 5.37
C GLY A 40 0.67 -8.89 5.60
N ALA A 41 1.47 -7.85 5.75
CA ALA A 41 2.90 -7.98 6.02
C ALA A 41 3.43 -6.97 7.03
N VAL A 42 3.01 -5.71 6.97
CA VAL A 42 3.54 -4.63 7.81
C VAL A 42 2.50 -4.12 8.81
N GLY A 43 2.96 -3.63 9.94
CA GLY A 43 2.10 -3.09 10.98
C GLY A 43 1.08 -4.11 11.48
N ILE A 44 -0.19 -3.68 11.57
CA ILE A 44 -1.31 -4.55 11.95
C ILE A 44 -2.10 -5.08 10.73
N GLU A 45 -1.55 -4.92 9.53
CA GLU A 45 -2.19 -5.26 8.27
C GLU A 45 -2.69 -6.72 8.24
N ARG A 46 -1.82 -7.65 8.69
CA ARG A 46 -2.17 -9.07 8.76
C ARG A 46 -3.31 -9.35 9.73
N GLN A 47 -3.30 -8.71 10.92
CA GLN A 47 -4.37 -8.84 11.88
C GLN A 47 -5.71 -8.37 11.33
N LEU A 48 -5.73 -7.19 10.69
CA LEU A 48 -6.94 -6.63 10.08
C LEU A 48 -7.45 -7.49 8.91
N CYS A 49 -6.54 -8.11 8.16
CA CYS A 49 -6.92 -9.05 7.11
C CYS A 49 -7.57 -10.30 7.71
N ILE A 50 -6.95 -10.93 8.71
CA ILE A 50 -7.50 -12.10 9.42
C ILE A 50 -8.90 -11.79 9.96
N GLU A 51 -9.02 -10.71 10.73
CA GLU A 51 -10.28 -10.32 11.34
C GLU A 51 -11.39 -10.04 10.31
N GLY A 52 -11.05 -9.41 9.17
CA GLY A 52 -11.99 -9.17 8.08
C GLY A 52 -12.43 -10.48 7.42
N ALA A 53 -11.48 -11.35 7.10
CA ALA A 53 -11.74 -12.65 6.49
C ALA A 53 -12.55 -13.57 7.38
N GLU A 54 -12.26 -13.63 8.69
CA GLU A 54 -13.02 -14.40 9.67
C GLU A 54 -14.46 -13.90 9.83
N ARG A 55 -14.69 -12.57 9.75
CA ARG A 55 -16.07 -12.04 9.75
C ARG A 55 -16.84 -12.47 8.51
N TRP A 56 -16.20 -12.42 7.33
CA TRP A 56 -16.81 -12.95 6.12
C TRP A 56 -17.16 -14.42 6.26
N ALA A 57 -16.23 -15.25 6.72
CA ALA A 57 -16.42 -16.67 6.92
C ALA A 57 -17.60 -16.94 7.90
N SER A 58 -17.66 -16.19 9.01
CA SER A 58 -18.76 -16.31 9.99
C SER A 58 -20.12 -15.91 9.43
N GLN A 59 -20.19 -14.94 8.49
CA GLN A 59 -21.45 -14.50 7.89
C GLN A 59 -21.95 -15.43 6.79
N THR A 60 -21.03 -16.02 6.03
CA THR A 60 -21.35 -16.86 4.86
C THR A 60 -21.43 -18.34 5.17
N GLY A 61 -20.84 -18.78 6.30
CA GLY A 61 -20.67 -20.18 6.62
C GLY A 61 -19.53 -20.86 5.87
N ASN A 62 -18.72 -20.11 5.13
CA ASN A 62 -17.53 -20.57 4.44
C ASN A 62 -16.33 -20.62 5.39
N GLU A 63 -15.23 -21.21 4.92
CA GLU A 63 -13.94 -21.24 5.62
C GLU A 63 -12.94 -20.29 4.93
N VAL A 64 -12.00 -19.75 5.69
CA VAL A 64 -10.93 -18.92 5.15
C VAL A 64 -9.59 -19.24 5.78
N ASP A 65 -8.54 -19.33 4.97
CA ASP A 65 -7.15 -19.35 5.42
C ASP A 65 -6.44 -18.06 4.98
N VAL A 66 -5.71 -17.45 5.91
CA VAL A 66 -4.89 -16.26 5.63
C VAL A 66 -3.42 -16.64 5.68
N ILE A 67 -2.77 -16.64 4.53
CA ILE A 67 -1.33 -16.89 4.46
C ILE A 67 -0.53 -15.58 4.58
N ALA A 68 0.56 -15.65 5.35
CA ALA A 68 1.46 -14.53 5.51
C ALA A 68 2.26 -14.26 4.22
N THR A 69 2.56 -12.99 3.98
CA THR A 69 3.36 -12.55 2.85
C THR A 69 4.68 -11.94 3.32
N PRO A 70 5.74 -11.92 2.48
CA PRO A 70 6.96 -11.20 2.81
C PRO A 70 6.70 -9.72 3.11
N GLU A 71 7.45 -9.15 4.03
CA GLU A 71 7.41 -7.72 4.35
C GLU A 71 7.87 -6.88 3.15
N SER A 72 8.98 -7.26 2.52
CA SER A 72 9.45 -6.63 1.29
C SER A 72 8.46 -6.84 0.15
N SER A 73 7.91 -5.74 -0.39
CA SER A 73 7.02 -5.78 -1.57
C SER A 73 7.73 -6.36 -2.80
N THR A 74 9.05 -6.20 -2.93
CA THR A 74 9.86 -6.85 -3.98
C THR A 74 9.84 -8.38 -3.86
N GLU A 75 10.03 -8.90 -2.65
CA GLU A 75 9.99 -10.35 -2.39
C GLU A 75 8.57 -10.90 -2.53
N ARG A 76 7.56 -10.14 -2.07
CA ARG A 76 6.14 -10.48 -2.21
C ARG A 76 5.75 -10.60 -3.67
N LEU A 77 6.13 -9.63 -4.52
CA LEU A 77 5.89 -9.72 -5.97
C LEU A 77 6.52 -10.96 -6.59
N ALA A 78 7.76 -11.29 -6.21
CA ALA A 78 8.43 -12.48 -6.72
C ALA A 78 7.71 -13.77 -6.32
N MET A 79 7.25 -13.87 -5.06
CA MET A 79 6.44 -14.98 -4.57
C MET A 79 5.12 -15.10 -5.35
N TYR A 80 4.40 -13.99 -5.54
CA TYR A 80 3.14 -13.98 -6.27
C TYR A 80 3.31 -14.37 -7.73
N GLN A 81 4.34 -13.86 -8.41
CA GLN A 81 4.64 -14.24 -9.78
C GLN A 81 4.94 -15.74 -9.92
N LEU A 82 5.59 -16.36 -8.94
CA LEU A 82 5.83 -17.80 -8.92
C LEU A 82 4.50 -18.55 -8.79
N LEU A 83 3.70 -18.26 -7.76
CA LEU A 83 2.42 -18.92 -7.50
C LEU A 83 1.43 -18.79 -8.68
N LEU A 84 1.32 -17.58 -9.24
CA LEU A 84 0.41 -17.31 -10.34
C LEU A 84 0.83 -17.98 -11.67
N ARG A 85 2.14 -18.02 -11.98
CA ARG A 85 2.66 -18.67 -13.19
C ARG A 85 2.45 -20.18 -13.18
N GLU A 86 2.63 -20.80 -12.04
CA GLU A 86 2.46 -22.25 -11.88
C GLU A 86 0.97 -22.65 -11.80
N ARG A 87 0.06 -21.66 -11.83
CA ARG A 87 -1.40 -21.85 -11.72
C ARG A 87 -1.76 -22.74 -10.53
N HIS A 88 -1.06 -22.56 -9.41
CA HIS A 88 -1.43 -23.22 -8.18
C HIS A 88 -2.79 -22.69 -7.69
N ASP A 89 -3.70 -23.61 -7.44
CA ASP A 89 -5.00 -23.36 -6.82
C ASP A 89 -4.93 -23.30 -5.28
N THR A 90 -3.74 -23.04 -4.77
CA THR A 90 -3.48 -22.95 -3.32
C THR A 90 -3.77 -21.59 -2.71
N VAL A 91 -3.93 -20.55 -3.53
CA VAL A 91 -4.27 -19.18 -3.13
C VAL A 91 -5.29 -18.64 -4.11
N ASP A 92 -6.44 -18.20 -3.60
CA ASP A 92 -7.54 -17.68 -4.41
C ASP A 92 -7.50 -16.17 -4.56
N VAL A 93 -7.13 -15.46 -3.48
CA VAL A 93 -7.12 -13.99 -3.41
C VAL A 93 -5.73 -13.49 -3.06
N PHE A 94 -5.28 -12.47 -3.79
CA PHE A 94 -3.99 -11.82 -3.61
C PHE A 94 -4.18 -10.34 -3.26
N GLN A 95 -3.56 -9.89 -2.19
CA GLN A 95 -3.35 -8.48 -1.93
C GLN A 95 -2.21 -7.97 -2.82
N ILE A 96 -2.51 -7.12 -3.78
CA ILE A 96 -1.55 -6.61 -4.77
C ILE A 96 -1.31 -5.11 -4.59
N ASP A 97 -0.07 -4.67 -4.76
CA ASP A 97 0.33 -3.26 -4.71
C ASP A 97 -0.33 -2.49 -5.87
N VAL A 98 -0.63 -1.21 -5.67
CA VAL A 98 -1.23 -0.30 -6.66
C VAL A 98 -0.50 -0.29 -8.01
N ILE A 99 0.78 -0.64 -8.03
CA ILE A 99 1.61 -0.70 -9.24
C ILE A 99 1.63 -2.08 -9.94
N TRP A 100 1.03 -3.13 -9.35
CA TRP A 100 1.10 -4.49 -9.92
C TRP A 100 -0.04 -4.89 -10.86
N PRO A 101 -1.17 -4.19 -11.00
CA PRO A 101 -2.22 -4.58 -11.92
C PRO A 101 -1.69 -4.89 -13.31
N GLY A 102 -0.94 -3.98 -13.95
CA GLY A 102 -0.33 -4.22 -15.26
C GLY A 102 0.64 -5.40 -15.32
N LEU A 103 1.33 -5.71 -14.21
CA LEU A 103 2.29 -6.81 -14.13
C LEU A 103 1.62 -8.20 -13.96
N LEU A 104 0.44 -8.25 -13.34
CA LEU A 104 -0.21 -9.49 -12.91
C LEU A 104 -1.50 -9.81 -13.67
N HIS A 105 -2.08 -8.86 -14.44
CA HIS A 105 -3.41 -8.97 -15.09
C HIS A 105 -3.64 -10.25 -15.86
N GLN A 106 -2.60 -10.81 -16.49
CA GLN A 106 -2.71 -12.01 -17.30
C GLN A 106 -3.07 -13.29 -16.51
N TRP A 107 -2.90 -13.26 -15.18
CA TRP A 107 -3.21 -14.38 -14.28
C TRP A 107 -4.40 -14.09 -13.35
N LEU A 108 -4.92 -12.86 -13.38
CA LEU A 108 -6.02 -12.44 -12.52
C LEU A 108 -7.36 -12.54 -13.27
N LEU A 109 -8.40 -12.86 -12.51
CA LEU A 109 -9.78 -12.97 -12.98
C LEU A 109 -10.29 -11.61 -13.44
N ASP A 110 -11.07 -11.58 -14.52
CA ASP A 110 -11.85 -10.41 -14.89
C ASP A 110 -13.02 -10.26 -13.92
N LEU A 111 -13.01 -9.20 -13.13
CA LEU A 111 -14.03 -8.88 -12.14
C LEU A 111 -15.21 -8.09 -12.73
N THR A 112 -15.11 -7.61 -13.98
CA THR A 112 -16.15 -6.79 -14.62
C THR A 112 -17.54 -7.42 -14.55
N PRO A 113 -17.73 -8.74 -14.78
CA PRO A 113 -19.06 -9.36 -14.69
C PRO A 113 -19.61 -9.48 -13.26
N TYR A 114 -18.76 -9.34 -12.24
CA TYR A 114 -19.10 -9.57 -10.83
C TYR A 114 -19.36 -8.28 -10.05
N ILE A 115 -18.84 -7.14 -10.52
CA ILE A 115 -18.81 -5.87 -9.77
C ILE A 115 -19.69 -4.84 -10.48
N ASN A 116 -20.74 -4.38 -9.82
CA ASN A 116 -21.74 -3.42 -10.33
C ASN A 116 -21.71 -2.09 -9.58
N ASP A 117 -20.88 -1.96 -8.53
CA ASP A 117 -20.74 -0.77 -7.69
C ASP A 117 -19.34 -0.12 -7.83
N GLN A 118 -18.75 -0.19 -9.02
CA GLN A 118 -17.44 0.41 -9.33
C GLN A 118 -17.41 1.92 -9.04
N ASP A 119 -18.54 2.60 -9.28
CA ASP A 119 -18.69 4.06 -9.06
C ASP A 119 -18.61 4.46 -7.58
N ALA A 120 -18.69 3.52 -6.66
CA ALA A 120 -18.49 3.77 -5.23
C ALA A 120 -17.02 4.02 -4.85
N PHE A 121 -16.09 3.62 -5.71
CA PHE A 121 -14.66 3.82 -5.52
C PHE A 121 -14.17 5.08 -6.25
N PHE A 122 -13.01 5.60 -5.86
CA PHE A 122 -12.38 6.69 -6.60
C PHE A 122 -12.10 6.28 -8.05
N PRO A 123 -12.54 7.07 -9.06
CA PRO A 123 -12.43 6.70 -10.47
C PRO A 123 -11.00 6.40 -10.94
N ASN A 124 -10.02 7.14 -10.43
CA ASN A 124 -8.61 6.93 -10.77
C ASN A 124 -8.06 5.58 -10.27
N LEU A 125 -8.56 5.08 -9.11
CA LEU A 125 -8.15 3.78 -8.59
C LEU A 125 -8.80 2.64 -9.40
N VAL A 126 -10.05 2.81 -9.82
CA VAL A 126 -10.72 1.86 -10.72
C VAL A 126 -10.02 1.83 -12.07
N ALA A 127 -9.69 3.00 -12.64
CA ALA A 127 -8.96 3.11 -13.90
C ALA A 127 -7.58 2.43 -13.83
N ASN A 128 -6.83 2.61 -12.72
CA ASN A 128 -5.56 1.93 -12.49
C ASN A 128 -5.69 0.40 -12.46
N ASN A 129 -6.82 -0.11 -11.98
CA ASN A 129 -7.10 -1.53 -11.86
C ASN A 129 -7.80 -2.12 -13.10
N THR A 130 -8.08 -1.31 -14.12
CA THR A 130 -8.71 -1.72 -15.37
C THR A 130 -7.64 -1.82 -16.46
N ILE A 131 -7.40 -3.04 -16.95
CA ILE A 131 -6.40 -3.34 -17.98
C ILE A 131 -7.11 -4.03 -19.14
N ASP A 132 -6.95 -3.50 -20.36
CA ASP A 132 -7.62 -4.02 -21.56
C ASP A 132 -9.14 -4.17 -21.35
N ASP A 133 -9.80 -3.14 -20.83
CA ASP A 133 -11.24 -3.08 -20.48
C ASP A 133 -11.71 -4.12 -19.44
N ARG A 134 -10.80 -4.78 -18.73
CA ARG A 134 -11.09 -5.74 -17.66
C ARG A 134 -10.71 -5.16 -16.30
N LEU A 135 -11.65 -5.15 -15.37
CA LEU A 135 -11.36 -4.85 -13.97
C LEU A 135 -10.70 -6.08 -13.32
N ILE A 136 -9.45 -5.99 -12.94
CA ILE A 136 -8.67 -7.13 -12.46
C ILE A 136 -8.43 -7.13 -10.95
N ALA A 137 -8.74 -6.05 -10.26
CA ALA A 137 -8.64 -5.94 -8.81
C ALA A 137 -9.60 -4.87 -8.28
N LEU A 138 -10.03 -5.04 -7.01
CA LEU A 138 -10.78 -4.01 -6.28
C LEU A 138 -9.86 -3.17 -5.41
N PRO A 139 -9.99 -1.85 -5.40
CA PRO A 139 -9.25 -0.99 -4.50
C PRO A 139 -9.59 -1.29 -3.03
N TRP A 140 -8.57 -1.54 -2.19
CA TRP A 140 -8.77 -1.91 -0.79
C TRP A 140 -8.48 -0.77 0.18
N TYR A 141 -7.31 -0.16 0.07
CA TYR A 141 -6.95 1.07 0.76
C TYR A 141 -5.90 1.86 -0.03
N VAL A 142 -5.85 3.16 0.21
CA VAL A 142 -4.91 4.07 -0.44
C VAL A 142 -3.90 4.58 0.59
N ASP A 143 -2.66 4.73 0.14
CA ASP A 143 -1.56 5.26 0.95
C ASP A 143 -0.79 6.33 0.18
N THR A 144 -0.06 7.15 0.93
CA THR A 144 0.94 8.08 0.40
C THR A 144 2.07 8.26 1.41
N GLY A 145 3.25 8.61 0.94
CA GLY A 145 4.36 8.97 1.81
C GLY A 145 4.06 10.23 2.61
N LEU A 146 4.28 10.18 3.94
CA LEU A 146 4.03 11.27 4.88
C LEU A 146 5.24 11.54 5.75
N LEU A 147 5.35 12.78 6.25
CA LEU A 147 6.30 13.17 7.27
C LEU A 147 5.67 13.08 8.65
N TYR A 148 6.22 12.24 9.49
CA TYR A 148 5.95 12.16 10.93
C TYR A 148 6.98 12.99 11.67
N TYR A 149 6.55 13.71 12.72
CA TYR A 149 7.45 14.54 13.51
C TYR A 149 7.08 14.54 14.99
N ARG A 150 8.08 14.76 15.84
CA ARG A 150 7.90 14.95 17.27
C ARG A 150 7.49 16.40 17.53
N GLN A 151 6.17 16.61 17.61
CA GLN A 151 5.61 17.95 17.85
C GLN A 151 6.05 18.57 19.18
N ASP A 152 6.24 17.75 20.21
CA ASP A 152 6.75 18.16 21.51
C ASP A 152 8.18 18.68 21.44
N LEU A 153 9.05 18.06 20.64
CA LEU A 153 10.42 18.50 20.45
C LEU A 153 10.50 19.75 19.57
N LEU A 154 9.72 19.83 18.49
CA LEU A 154 9.65 21.07 17.70
C LEU A 154 9.22 22.24 18.57
N GLN A 155 8.17 22.08 19.38
CA GLN A 155 7.73 23.11 20.32
C GLN A 155 8.81 23.44 21.37
N GLN A 156 9.45 22.44 21.95
CA GLN A 156 10.51 22.61 22.96
C GLN A 156 11.68 23.45 22.45
N TYR A 157 12.08 23.24 21.19
CA TYR A 157 13.22 23.92 20.57
C TYR A 157 12.84 25.13 19.71
N GLY A 158 11.56 25.50 19.68
CA GLY A 158 11.08 26.72 19.01
C GLY A 158 11.10 26.62 17.47
N HIS A 159 10.93 25.42 16.92
CA HIS A 159 10.84 25.19 15.49
C HIS A 159 9.42 24.99 15.00
N SER A 160 9.14 25.46 13.80
CA SER A 160 7.94 25.12 13.03
C SER A 160 8.12 23.80 12.29
N VAL A 161 7.04 23.21 11.80
CA VAL A 161 7.08 22.07 10.90
C VAL A 161 7.83 22.46 9.62
N PRO A 162 8.78 21.64 9.12
CA PRO A 162 9.56 21.97 7.93
C PRO A 162 8.70 21.97 6.68
N GLU A 163 8.87 22.97 5.80
CA GLU A 163 8.20 23.05 4.50
C GLU A 163 9.09 22.54 3.35
N THR A 164 10.43 22.69 3.51
CA THR A 164 11.42 22.28 2.51
C THR A 164 12.36 21.21 3.09
N TRP A 165 13.01 20.44 2.18
CA TRP A 165 14.05 19.49 2.60
C TRP A 165 15.22 20.20 3.32
N HIS A 166 15.54 21.44 2.93
CA HIS A 166 16.53 22.27 3.60
C HIS A 166 16.11 22.65 5.02
N ASP A 167 14.82 22.98 5.23
CA ASP A 167 14.31 23.24 6.58
C ASP A 167 14.37 21.99 7.44
N LEU A 168 13.97 20.83 6.89
CA LEU A 168 14.05 19.55 7.60
C LEU A 168 15.48 19.28 8.05
N GLU A 169 16.45 19.41 7.15
CA GLU A 169 17.86 19.17 7.45
C GLU A 169 18.39 20.11 8.55
N ARG A 170 18.14 21.41 8.42
CA ARG A 170 18.55 22.42 9.40
C ARG A 170 17.94 22.17 10.78
N ILE A 171 16.64 21.91 10.85
CA ILE A 171 15.92 21.63 12.10
C ILE A 171 16.39 20.30 12.71
N ALA A 172 16.52 19.27 11.87
CA ALA A 172 17.01 17.96 12.27
C ALA A 172 18.38 18.06 12.95
N LEU A 173 19.31 18.76 12.32
CA LEU A 173 20.67 18.93 12.82
C LEU A 173 20.71 19.71 14.16
N ASP A 174 19.92 20.80 14.26
CA ASP A 174 19.85 21.60 15.48
C ASP A 174 19.28 20.80 16.65
N VAL A 175 18.11 20.17 16.47
CA VAL A 175 17.47 19.38 17.53
C VAL A 175 18.31 18.17 17.91
N GLN A 176 18.89 17.46 16.95
CA GLN A 176 19.76 16.31 17.16
C GLN A 176 20.97 16.69 18.05
N ASN A 177 21.66 17.79 17.75
CA ASN A 177 22.81 18.24 18.51
C ASN A 177 22.45 18.56 19.98
N GLN A 178 21.26 19.11 20.20
CA GLN A 178 20.78 19.40 21.55
C GLN A 178 20.31 18.15 22.29
N GLN A 179 19.63 17.22 21.60
CA GLN A 179 19.10 15.97 22.19
C GLN A 179 20.22 14.98 22.54
N ARG A 180 21.29 14.90 21.76
CA ARG A 180 22.38 13.94 21.98
C ARG A 180 23.10 14.08 23.32
N SER A 181 22.98 15.21 23.97
CA SER A 181 23.45 15.38 25.34
C SER A 181 22.71 14.50 26.37
N ARG A 182 21.48 14.06 26.03
CA ARG A 182 20.57 13.22 26.87
C ARG A 182 20.33 11.86 26.28
N SER A 183 20.29 11.76 24.95
CA SER A 183 20.05 10.56 24.15
C SER A 183 21.12 10.47 23.06
N PRO A 184 22.28 9.84 23.32
CA PRO A 184 23.39 9.78 22.36
C PRO A 184 23.00 9.19 21.01
N ASP A 185 22.01 8.29 20.99
CA ASP A 185 21.51 7.59 19.80
C ASP A 185 20.37 8.35 19.10
N PHE A 186 20.15 9.64 19.43
CA PHE A 186 19.11 10.44 18.80
C PHE A 186 19.53 10.91 17.42
N TRP A 187 18.62 10.75 16.43
CA TRP A 187 18.82 11.15 15.04
C TRP A 187 17.75 12.13 14.58
N GLY A 188 18.10 12.95 13.60
CA GLY A 188 17.20 13.95 13.04
C GLY A 188 16.11 13.37 12.16
N TYR A 189 16.42 12.35 11.32
CA TYR A 189 15.50 11.82 10.31
C TYR A 189 15.75 10.34 10.06
N VAL A 190 14.66 9.56 9.90
CA VAL A 190 14.68 8.13 9.53
C VAL A 190 13.69 7.83 8.43
N TRP A 191 14.01 6.87 7.56
CA TRP A 191 13.27 6.52 6.36
C TRP A 191 13.66 5.13 5.83
N GLN A 192 13.07 4.66 4.70
CA GLN A 192 13.29 3.33 4.13
C GLN A 192 14.49 3.36 3.16
N GLY A 193 15.69 3.03 3.63
CA GLY A 193 16.93 3.10 2.86
C GLY A 193 17.45 1.77 2.31
N SER A 194 16.85 0.63 2.68
CA SER A 194 17.23 -0.69 2.17
C SER A 194 17.01 -0.80 0.65
N ASP A 195 17.84 -1.62 -0.03
CA ASP A 195 17.71 -1.84 -1.49
C ASP A 195 16.48 -2.71 -1.83
N TYR A 196 15.31 -2.05 -1.95
CA TYR A 196 14.04 -2.67 -2.32
C TYR A 196 13.05 -1.59 -2.82
N GLU A 197 11.80 -1.99 -3.12
CA GLU A 197 10.74 -1.10 -3.62
C GLU A 197 10.46 0.12 -2.72
N GLY A 198 10.61 -0.01 -1.39
CA GLY A 198 10.43 1.12 -0.46
C GLY A 198 11.43 2.26 -0.70
N LEU A 199 12.68 1.93 -1.07
CA LEU A 199 13.65 2.96 -1.48
C LEU A 199 13.23 3.60 -2.81
N THR A 200 12.69 2.83 -3.76
CA THR A 200 12.13 3.40 -5.00
C THR A 200 11.05 4.44 -4.70
N CYS A 201 10.19 4.22 -3.70
CA CYS A 201 9.21 5.21 -3.27
C CYS A 201 9.87 6.50 -2.78
N ASN A 202 10.88 6.41 -1.89
CA ASN A 202 11.61 7.58 -1.42
C ASN A 202 12.31 8.32 -2.57
N ILE A 203 12.90 7.59 -3.54
CA ILE A 203 13.57 8.19 -4.69
C ILE A 203 12.59 9.01 -5.54
N VAL A 204 11.42 8.48 -5.88
CA VAL A 204 10.45 9.23 -6.69
C VAL A 204 9.91 10.45 -5.94
N GLU A 205 9.77 10.36 -4.60
CA GLU A 205 9.44 11.51 -3.76
C GLU A 205 10.50 12.62 -3.85
N TRP A 206 11.77 12.26 -3.72
CA TRP A 206 12.89 13.22 -3.82
C TRP A 206 12.98 13.84 -5.21
N LEU A 207 12.90 13.03 -6.28
CA LEU A 207 12.98 13.49 -7.65
C LEU A 207 11.85 14.46 -8.01
N VAL A 208 10.60 14.05 -7.76
CA VAL A 208 9.44 14.87 -8.11
C VAL A 208 9.38 16.13 -7.25
N SER A 209 9.71 16.05 -5.96
CA SER A 209 9.75 17.22 -5.08
C SER A 209 10.85 18.22 -5.45
N ALA A 210 11.93 17.78 -6.11
CA ALA A 210 13.03 18.62 -6.62
C ALA A 210 12.79 19.15 -8.04
N ASP A 211 11.60 18.94 -8.62
CA ASP A 211 11.29 19.28 -10.03
C ASP A 211 12.21 18.56 -11.05
N ALA A 212 12.71 17.38 -10.68
CA ALA A 212 13.54 16.56 -11.56
C ALA A 212 12.71 15.77 -12.60
N GLY A 213 11.39 15.86 -12.54
CA GLY A 213 10.48 15.12 -13.40
C GLY A 213 10.29 13.66 -12.98
N ASN A 214 9.66 12.91 -13.86
CA ASN A 214 9.46 11.46 -13.70
C ASN A 214 10.67 10.70 -14.23
N VAL A 215 10.83 9.45 -13.84
CA VAL A 215 11.92 8.58 -14.34
C VAL A 215 11.77 8.29 -15.83
N VAL A 216 10.53 7.99 -16.26
CA VAL A 216 10.14 7.79 -17.66
C VAL A 216 8.83 8.56 -17.88
N ASN A 217 8.76 9.35 -18.94
CA ASN A 217 7.57 10.11 -19.30
C ASN A 217 6.59 9.30 -20.18
N GLU A 218 5.43 9.88 -20.47
CA GLU A 218 4.39 9.26 -21.30
C GLU A 218 4.84 9.02 -22.76
N ASN A 219 5.84 9.76 -23.23
CA ASN A 219 6.44 9.58 -24.56
C ASN A 219 7.47 8.45 -24.60
N GLN A 220 7.63 7.69 -23.50
CA GLN A 220 8.63 6.63 -23.35
C GLN A 220 10.09 7.17 -23.40
N GLU A 221 10.30 8.39 -22.94
CA GLU A 221 11.62 8.98 -22.79
C GLU A 221 12.07 8.88 -21.33
N VAL A 222 13.33 8.47 -21.13
CA VAL A 222 13.97 8.50 -19.82
C VAL A 222 14.42 9.92 -19.53
N THR A 223 13.81 10.55 -18.53
CA THR A 223 14.00 11.97 -18.21
C THR A 223 14.89 12.21 -16.99
N LEU A 224 15.41 11.14 -16.39
CA LEU A 224 16.16 11.18 -15.12
C LEU A 224 17.52 11.89 -15.25
N ASN A 225 18.12 11.94 -16.43
CA ASN A 225 19.47 12.47 -16.62
C ASN A 225 19.51 14.00 -16.64
N ASN A 226 19.30 14.60 -15.49
CA ASN A 226 19.29 16.06 -15.30
C ASN A 226 19.88 16.47 -13.95
N GLN A 227 20.26 17.76 -13.82
CA GLN A 227 20.94 18.29 -12.62
C GLN A 227 20.05 18.27 -11.39
N ALA A 228 18.73 18.40 -11.52
CA ALA A 228 17.81 18.35 -10.38
C ALA A 228 17.77 16.94 -9.78
N ALA A 229 17.79 15.89 -10.62
CA ALA A 229 17.88 14.50 -10.18
C ALA A 229 19.20 14.21 -9.46
N ILE A 230 20.32 14.66 -10.03
CA ILE A 230 21.65 14.51 -9.40
C ILE A 230 21.64 15.19 -8.03
N GLY A 231 21.19 16.44 -7.96
CA GLY A 231 21.15 17.22 -6.71
C GLY A 231 20.25 16.59 -5.64
N ALA A 232 19.10 16.01 -6.02
CA ALA A 232 18.20 15.32 -5.10
C ALA A 232 18.87 14.07 -4.48
N LEU A 233 19.60 13.29 -5.27
CA LEU A 233 20.32 12.11 -4.77
C LEU A 233 21.55 12.51 -3.92
N GLU A 234 22.26 13.57 -4.28
CA GLU A 234 23.37 14.12 -3.47
C GLU A 234 22.87 14.62 -2.10
N GLN A 235 21.74 15.33 -2.08
CA GLN A 235 21.11 15.79 -0.84
C GLN A 235 20.76 14.61 0.07
N ALA A 236 20.08 13.58 -0.47
CA ALA A 236 19.72 12.39 0.29
C ALA A 236 20.96 11.63 0.82
N ALA A 237 22.01 11.53 0.01
CA ALA A 237 23.28 10.93 0.43
C ALA A 237 23.96 11.72 1.54
N GLY A 238 23.86 13.04 1.48
CA GLY A 238 24.38 13.95 2.51
C GLY A 238 23.74 13.74 3.89
N TRP A 239 22.51 13.26 3.96
CA TRP A 239 21.85 12.99 5.23
C TRP A 239 22.44 11.79 5.98
N VAL A 240 22.95 10.78 5.25
CA VAL A 240 23.45 9.52 5.83
C VAL A 240 24.71 9.75 6.65
N GLY A 241 24.63 9.48 7.95
CA GLY A 241 25.71 9.75 8.92
C GLY A 241 25.74 11.19 9.43
N GLN A 242 24.94 12.12 8.89
CA GLN A 242 24.82 13.50 9.36
C GLN A 242 23.56 13.68 10.24
N ILE A 243 22.37 13.57 9.67
CA ILE A 243 21.08 13.66 10.37
C ILE A 243 20.35 12.32 10.43
N THR A 244 20.83 11.31 9.74
CA THR A 244 20.26 9.97 9.58
C THR A 244 21.32 8.93 9.96
N PRO A 245 20.97 7.89 10.75
CA PRO A 245 21.94 6.85 11.10
C PRO A 245 22.39 6.07 9.85
N ARG A 246 23.64 5.55 9.87
CA ARG A 246 24.13 4.74 8.75
C ARG A 246 23.34 3.45 8.55
N GLU A 247 22.75 2.94 9.60
CA GLU A 247 21.85 1.78 9.62
C GLU A 247 20.58 2.00 8.81
N VAL A 248 20.24 3.25 8.46
CA VAL A 248 19.11 3.56 7.57
C VAL A 248 19.22 2.82 6.23
N LEU A 249 20.43 2.50 5.79
CA LEU A 249 20.68 1.74 4.56
C LEU A 249 20.12 0.31 4.60
N ASP A 250 19.80 -0.18 5.79
CA ASP A 250 19.18 -1.50 5.99
C ASP A 250 17.71 -1.37 6.44
N TYR A 251 17.19 -0.13 6.68
CA TYR A 251 15.84 0.07 7.20
C TYR A 251 14.78 -0.17 6.13
N ARG A 252 13.76 -0.91 6.54
CA ARG A 252 12.43 -1.01 5.91
C ARG A 252 11.41 -0.20 6.72
N GLU A 253 10.13 -0.33 6.41
CA GLU A 253 9.04 0.41 7.06
C GLU A 253 9.04 0.24 8.57
N GLU A 254 9.13 -1.02 9.04
CA GLU A 254 9.05 -1.35 10.46
C GLU A 254 10.31 -0.93 11.23
N ASP A 255 11.49 -0.96 10.60
CA ASP A 255 12.75 -0.51 11.23
C ASP A 255 12.72 1.00 11.47
N ALA A 256 12.33 1.78 10.45
CA ALA A 256 12.19 3.23 10.57
C ALA A 256 11.13 3.59 11.64
N ARG A 257 9.99 2.88 11.66
CA ARG A 257 8.93 3.05 12.66
C ARG A 257 9.43 2.72 14.06
N ALA A 258 10.08 1.58 14.24
CA ALA A 258 10.61 1.17 15.56
C ALA A 258 11.62 2.17 16.09
N HIS A 259 12.50 2.70 15.22
CA HIS A 259 13.47 3.74 15.61
C HIS A 259 12.75 5.03 16.07
N PHE A 260 11.75 5.49 15.31
CA PHE A 260 10.96 6.68 15.67
C PHE A 260 10.17 6.47 16.97
N GLU A 261 9.48 5.32 17.11
CA GLU A 261 8.70 4.98 18.31
C GLU A 261 9.54 4.80 19.57
N SER A 262 10.82 4.45 19.43
CA SER A 262 11.74 4.42 20.58
C SER A 262 11.99 5.81 21.19
N GLY A 263 11.60 6.88 20.49
CA GLY A 263 11.80 8.27 20.87
C GLY A 263 13.14 8.84 20.40
N ASN A 264 13.92 8.10 19.62
CA ASN A 264 15.27 8.47 19.19
C ASN A 264 15.31 9.09 17.77
N ALA A 265 14.18 9.52 17.21
CA ALA A 265 14.17 10.31 15.99
C ALA A 265 13.23 11.52 16.09
N LEU A 266 13.61 12.63 15.43
CA LEU A 266 12.78 13.83 15.33
C LEU A 266 11.75 13.69 14.22
N PHE A 267 12.18 13.25 13.06
CA PHE A 267 11.38 13.07 11.85
C PHE A 267 11.44 11.63 11.37
N MET A 268 10.36 11.19 10.74
CA MET A 268 10.27 9.89 10.05
C MET A 268 9.44 10.03 8.78
N ARG A 269 9.93 9.49 7.66
CA ARG A 269 9.06 9.18 6.52
C ARG A 269 8.43 7.83 6.74
N ASN A 270 7.09 7.75 6.63
CA ASN A 270 6.39 6.47 6.64
C ASN A 270 4.99 6.60 6.00
N TRP A 271 4.28 5.48 5.93
CA TRP A 271 2.91 5.38 5.44
C TRP A 271 1.87 5.69 6.54
N PRO A 272 0.59 5.97 6.19
CA PRO A 272 -0.44 6.38 7.16
C PRO A 272 -0.63 5.45 8.36
N TYR A 273 -0.46 4.13 8.20
CA TYR A 273 -0.63 3.18 9.29
C TYR A 273 0.28 3.42 10.51
N ALA A 274 1.44 4.03 10.29
CA ALA A 274 2.41 4.29 11.35
C ALA A 274 1.86 5.24 12.43
N TRP A 275 0.88 6.09 12.10
CA TRP A 275 0.28 7.00 13.07
C TRP A 275 -0.48 6.27 14.18
N SER A 276 -1.31 5.29 13.85
CA SER A 276 -2.09 4.53 14.84
C SER A 276 -1.18 3.72 15.75
N LEU A 277 -0.13 3.10 15.20
CA LEU A 277 0.85 2.34 15.97
C LEU A 277 1.69 3.23 16.89
N GLY A 278 2.12 4.39 16.40
CA GLY A 278 2.88 5.35 17.20
C GLY A 278 2.07 5.96 18.35
N ASN A 279 0.74 6.03 18.22
CA ASN A 279 -0.15 6.55 19.27
C ASN A 279 -0.82 5.47 20.12
N ARG A 280 -0.51 4.17 19.92
CA ARG A 280 -1.05 3.08 20.75
C ARG A 280 -0.63 3.22 22.21
N GLU A 281 -1.40 2.61 23.09
CA GLU A 281 -1.08 2.52 24.52
C GLU A 281 0.32 1.88 24.74
N GLY A 282 1.13 2.51 25.57
CA GLY A 282 2.51 2.05 25.84
C GLY A 282 3.58 2.54 24.88
N SER A 283 3.22 3.23 23.78
CA SER A 283 4.22 3.86 22.91
C SER A 283 4.89 5.05 23.60
N THR A 284 6.23 5.16 23.51
CA THR A 284 7.00 6.26 24.13
C THR A 284 6.72 7.62 23.49
N VAL A 285 6.18 7.63 22.28
CA VAL A 285 5.85 8.82 21.49
C VAL A 285 4.35 9.10 21.40
N ALA A 286 3.51 8.31 22.07
CA ALA A 286 2.06 8.51 22.07
C ALA A 286 1.66 9.92 22.49
N GLY A 287 0.77 10.58 21.72
CA GLY A 287 0.33 11.95 21.93
C GLY A 287 1.38 13.04 21.63
N LYS A 288 2.58 12.65 21.13
CA LYS A 288 3.66 13.57 20.77
C LYS A 288 3.93 13.62 19.27
N ILE A 289 3.16 12.88 18.48
CA ILE A 289 3.34 12.76 17.03
C ILE A 289 2.46 13.76 16.30
N GLY A 290 3.08 14.53 15.39
CA GLY A 290 2.38 15.24 14.34
C GLY A 290 2.63 14.56 12.99
N VAL A 291 1.71 14.77 12.04
CA VAL A 291 1.80 14.22 10.67
C VAL A 291 1.53 15.35 9.68
N THR A 292 2.30 15.40 8.61
CA THR A 292 2.11 16.36 7.52
C THR A 292 2.56 15.75 6.19
N VAL A 293 2.40 16.49 5.10
CA VAL A 293 2.96 16.16 3.80
C VAL A 293 4.50 16.18 3.85
N LEU A 294 5.15 15.46 2.95
CA LEU A 294 6.61 15.51 2.82
C LEU A 294 7.08 16.91 2.41
N PRO A 295 8.29 17.33 2.81
CA PRO A 295 8.85 18.59 2.40
C PRO A 295 9.00 18.68 0.87
N ARG A 296 8.91 19.89 0.35
CA ARG A 296 9.22 20.18 -1.06
C ARG A 296 10.70 20.49 -1.26
N GLY A 297 11.19 20.32 -2.47
CA GLY A 297 12.44 20.94 -2.91
C GLY A 297 12.29 22.47 -3.03
N ASP A 298 13.38 23.19 -3.20
CA ASP A 298 13.37 24.67 -3.20
C ASP A 298 12.46 25.25 -4.31
N ASN A 299 12.48 24.65 -5.49
CA ASN A 299 11.66 25.06 -6.65
C ASN A 299 10.51 24.11 -6.95
N GLY A 300 10.37 23.03 -6.17
CA GLY A 300 9.41 21.98 -6.42
C GLY A 300 8.16 22.06 -5.53
N GLN A 301 7.41 20.96 -5.50
CA GLN A 301 6.18 20.83 -4.75
C GLN A 301 6.30 19.71 -3.72
N SER A 302 5.54 19.82 -2.64
CA SER A 302 5.37 18.70 -1.72
C SER A 302 4.69 17.54 -2.45
N THR A 303 5.25 16.35 -2.36
CA THR A 303 4.72 15.16 -3.01
C THR A 303 5.07 13.91 -2.21
N GLY A 304 4.12 12.98 -2.12
CA GLY A 304 4.33 11.64 -1.57
C GLY A 304 4.16 10.59 -2.67
N ALA A 305 4.88 9.50 -2.60
CA ALA A 305 4.69 8.39 -3.52
C ALA A 305 3.27 7.82 -3.35
N LEU A 306 2.54 7.63 -4.46
CA LEU A 306 1.27 6.92 -4.41
C LEU A 306 1.51 5.47 -4.01
N GLY A 307 0.88 5.08 -2.94
CA GLY A 307 0.83 3.73 -2.42
C GLY A 307 -0.61 3.23 -2.33
N GLY A 308 -0.74 2.07 -1.72
CA GLY A 308 -2.04 1.45 -1.50
C GLY A 308 -2.11 0.05 -2.08
N TRP A 309 -3.15 -0.68 -1.69
CA TRP A 309 -3.27 -2.09 -1.97
C TRP A 309 -4.65 -2.42 -2.52
N GLN A 310 -4.67 -3.41 -3.38
CA GLN A 310 -5.81 -3.90 -4.13
C GLN A 310 -6.04 -5.38 -3.79
N LEU A 311 -7.23 -5.89 -4.04
CA LEU A 311 -7.53 -7.32 -3.92
C LEU A 311 -7.87 -7.88 -5.30
N GLY A 312 -7.07 -8.84 -5.77
CA GLY A 312 -7.27 -9.55 -7.01
C GLY A 312 -7.53 -11.03 -6.78
N VAL A 313 -8.33 -11.65 -7.65
CA VAL A 313 -8.65 -13.09 -7.63
C VAL A 313 -7.86 -13.78 -8.73
N THR A 314 -7.26 -14.94 -8.46
CA THR A 314 -6.56 -15.71 -9.49
C THR A 314 -7.55 -16.40 -10.45
N GLN A 315 -7.18 -16.50 -11.73
CA GLN A 315 -7.92 -17.32 -12.70
C GLN A 315 -7.87 -18.82 -12.40
N ALA A 316 -6.93 -19.25 -11.55
CA ALA A 316 -6.74 -20.66 -11.19
C ALA A 316 -7.64 -21.11 -10.03
N THR A 317 -8.38 -20.20 -9.39
CA THR A 317 -9.31 -20.55 -8.31
C THR A 317 -10.38 -21.52 -8.75
N ARG A 318 -10.74 -22.44 -7.86
CA ARG A 318 -11.88 -23.34 -8.05
C ARG A 318 -13.20 -22.77 -7.53
N HIS A 319 -13.12 -21.64 -6.83
CA HIS A 319 -14.22 -21.02 -6.10
C HIS A 319 -14.31 -19.51 -6.44
N PRO A 320 -14.50 -19.14 -7.74
CA PRO A 320 -14.49 -17.74 -8.16
C PRO A 320 -15.56 -16.90 -7.49
N ASP A 321 -16.77 -17.45 -7.30
CA ASP A 321 -17.88 -16.72 -6.70
C ASP A 321 -17.61 -16.38 -5.24
N GLU A 322 -17.10 -17.33 -4.44
CA GLU A 322 -16.78 -17.14 -3.03
C GLU A 322 -15.53 -16.25 -2.87
N ALA A 323 -14.53 -16.37 -3.73
CA ALA A 323 -13.35 -15.51 -3.73
C ALA A 323 -13.70 -14.06 -4.05
N VAL A 324 -14.61 -13.84 -5.03
CA VAL A 324 -15.12 -12.51 -5.36
C VAL A 324 -16.00 -11.97 -4.24
N ASP A 325 -16.83 -12.79 -3.61
CA ASP A 325 -17.65 -12.39 -2.47
C ASP A 325 -16.76 -11.95 -1.28
N LEU A 326 -15.68 -12.67 -1.01
CA LEU A 326 -14.69 -12.27 0.00
C LEU A 326 -14.08 -10.88 -0.29
N ILE A 327 -13.63 -10.62 -1.53
CA ILE A 327 -13.04 -9.31 -1.85
C ILE A 327 -14.07 -8.19 -1.82
N ARG A 328 -15.32 -8.44 -2.22
CA ARG A 328 -16.43 -7.47 -2.08
C ARG A 328 -16.70 -7.14 -0.62
N PHE A 329 -16.72 -8.16 0.25
CA PHE A 329 -16.87 -7.97 1.70
C PHE A 329 -15.72 -7.11 2.27
N LEU A 330 -14.47 -7.48 1.99
CA LEU A 330 -13.28 -6.78 2.51
C LEU A 330 -13.16 -5.34 1.99
N THR A 331 -13.70 -5.04 0.81
CA THR A 331 -13.74 -3.69 0.22
C THR A 331 -15.06 -2.97 0.45
N SER A 332 -15.97 -3.55 1.24
CA SER A 332 -17.25 -2.90 1.59
C SER A 332 -17.02 -1.64 2.42
N GLU A 333 -18.02 -0.75 2.43
CA GLU A 333 -17.98 0.49 3.21
C GLU A 333 -17.74 0.21 4.70
N ALA A 334 -18.42 -0.81 5.27
CA ALA A 334 -18.30 -1.16 6.66
C ALA A 334 -16.88 -1.63 7.04
N GLU A 335 -16.26 -2.46 6.19
CA GLU A 335 -14.91 -2.94 6.43
C GLU A 335 -13.85 -1.83 6.23
N GLN A 336 -14.02 -0.99 5.20
CA GLN A 336 -13.12 0.14 4.99
C GLN A 336 -13.23 1.17 6.12
N ARG A 337 -14.45 1.49 6.58
CA ARG A 337 -14.69 2.38 7.74
C ARG A 337 -13.93 1.88 8.97
N ARG A 338 -14.03 0.59 9.29
CA ARG A 338 -13.34 0.01 10.43
C ARG A 338 -11.81 0.09 10.32
N ARG A 339 -11.27 -0.06 9.10
CA ARG A 339 -9.83 0.03 8.85
C ARG A 339 -9.30 1.46 9.03
N THR A 340 -10.15 2.49 8.89
CA THR A 340 -9.71 3.89 9.12
C THR A 340 -9.30 4.17 10.56
N GLU A 341 -9.84 3.46 11.53
CA GLU A 341 -9.46 3.56 12.95
C GLU A 341 -7.98 3.18 13.17
N HIS A 342 -7.42 2.41 12.24
CA HIS A 342 -6.05 1.93 12.26
C HIS A 342 -5.12 2.63 11.24
N GLY A 343 -5.58 3.74 10.64
CA GLY A 343 -4.78 4.52 9.70
C GLY A 343 -4.79 4.02 8.26
N TYR A 344 -5.64 3.04 7.92
CA TYR A 344 -5.81 2.56 6.54
C TYR A 344 -6.92 3.36 5.87
N LEU A 345 -6.55 4.21 4.92
CA LEU A 345 -7.48 5.15 4.31
C LEU A 345 -8.37 4.48 3.26
N PRO A 346 -9.67 4.82 3.25
CA PRO A 346 -10.61 4.14 2.39
C PRO A 346 -10.44 4.52 0.91
N THR A 347 -10.93 3.64 0.04
CA THR A 347 -10.97 3.85 -1.41
C THR A 347 -12.38 4.17 -1.91
N ARG A 348 -13.39 4.13 -1.02
CA ARG A 348 -14.77 4.53 -1.31
C ARG A 348 -14.97 6.01 -1.01
N SER A 349 -15.36 6.77 -2.03
CA SER A 349 -15.46 8.24 -1.97
C SER A 349 -16.44 8.73 -0.90
N ALA A 350 -17.57 8.06 -0.69
CA ALA A 350 -18.58 8.42 0.29
C ALA A 350 -18.03 8.49 1.74
N LEU A 351 -16.99 7.74 2.07
CA LEU A 351 -16.38 7.75 3.39
C LEU A 351 -15.62 9.05 3.70
N TYR A 352 -15.22 9.81 2.67
CA TYR A 352 -14.58 11.12 2.83
C TYR A 352 -15.60 12.24 3.08
N GLU A 353 -16.87 12.01 2.79
CA GLU A 353 -17.95 12.92 3.08
C GLU A 353 -18.58 12.70 4.46
N ASP A 354 -18.21 11.62 5.16
CA ASP A 354 -18.73 11.26 6.48
C ASP A 354 -17.91 11.90 7.61
N PRO A 355 -18.48 12.88 8.36
CA PRO A 355 -17.78 13.52 9.47
C PRO A 355 -17.40 12.56 10.61
N SER A 356 -18.09 11.42 10.75
CA SER A 356 -17.75 10.42 11.76
C SER A 356 -16.47 9.65 11.42
N VAL A 357 -16.09 9.65 10.15
CA VAL A 357 -14.83 9.07 9.65
C VAL A 357 -13.73 10.12 9.62
N THR A 358 -13.98 11.26 8.95
CA THR A 358 -12.97 12.29 8.72
C THR A 358 -12.64 13.11 9.96
N GLY A 359 -13.64 13.41 10.79
CA GLY A 359 -13.47 14.31 11.94
C GLY A 359 -12.70 13.73 13.13
N GLN A 360 -12.49 12.42 13.17
CA GLN A 360 -11.78 11.75 14.26
C GLN A 360 -10.38 11.28 13.90
N ASN A 361 -10.04 11.27 12.60
CA ASN A 361 -8.76 10.78 12.12
C ASN A 361 -7.92 11.92 11.55
N PRO A 362 -6.85 12.36 12.24
CA PRO A 362 -6.00 13.47 11.81
C PRO A 362 -5.21 13.21 10.53
N LEU A 363 -5.25 12.00 9.99
CA LEU A 363 -4.57 11.65 8.73
C LEU A 363 -5.33 12.15 7.49
N PHE A 364 -6.65 12.39 7.56
CA PHE A 364 -7.43 12.77 6.38
C PHE A 364 -6.95 14.08 5.75
N GLU A 365 -6.61 15.08 6.56
CA GLU A 365 -6.12 16.37 6.04
C GLU A 365 -4.74 16.21 5.36
N PRO A 366 -3.66 15.71 6.01
CA PRO A 366 -2.37 15.61 5.36
C PRO A 366 -2.37 14.62 4.18
N VAL A 367 -3.14 13.54 4.25
CA VAL A 367 -3.27 12.61 3.11
C VAL A 367 -4.03 13.25 1.96
N GLY A 368 -5.13 13.95 2.23
CA GLY A 368 -5.87 14.69 1.20
C GLY A 368 -4.94 15.64 0.44
N ARG A 369 -4.17 16.44 1.15
CA ARG A 369 -3.15 17.33 0.56
C ARG A 369 -2.08 16.58 -0.25
N ALA A 370 -1.58 15.46 0.28
CA ALA A 370 -0.57 14.67 -0.41
C ALA A 370 -1.12 14.03 -1.70
N LEU A 371 -2.40 13.63 -1.72
CA LEU A 371 -3.05 13.05 -2.89
C LEU A 371 -3.35 14.06 -4.00
N GLU A 372 -3.36 15.37 -3.70
CA GLU A 372 -3.47 16.42 -4.73
C GLU A 372 -2.26 16.46 -5.67
N ASN A 373 -1.09 16.02 -5.17
CA ASN A 373 0.16 16.04 -5.92
C ASN A 373 1.02 14.80 -5.58
N VAL A 374 0.69 13.66 -6.18
CA VAL A 374 1.37 12.39 -5.92
C VAL A 374 2.54 12.14 -6.87
N ALA A 375 3.63 11.61 -6.36
CA ALA A 375 4.69 11.01 -7.15
C ALA A 375 4.27 9.61 -7.60
N LEU A 376 4.10 9.45 -8.90
CA LEU A 376 3.78 8.14 -9.47
C LEU A 376 5.05 7.33 -9.69
N ARG A 377 5.08 6.12 -9.17
CA ARG A 377 6.09 5.15 -9.58
C ARG A 377 5.88 4.82 -11.06
N PRO A 378 6.93 4.71 -11.89
CA PRO A 378 6.79 4.64 -13.35
C PRO A 378 6.25 3.30 -13.89
N SER A 379 5.33 2.64 -13.17
CA SER A 379 4.80 1.32 -13.53
C SER A 379 3.96 1.35 -14.80
N SER A 380 3.11 2.35 -14.96
CA SER A 380 2.28 2.52 -16.17
C SER A 380 3.12 2.84 -17.41
N ALA A 381 4.14 3.70 -17.27
CA ALA A 381 5.03 4.08 -18.38
C ALA A 381 5.97 2.92 -18.79
N THR A 382 6.33 2.04 -17.85
CA THR A 382 7.34 0.99 -18.08
C THR A 382 6.78 -0.42 -18.18
N ASP A 383 5.51 -0.63 -17.86
CA ASP A 383 4.80 -1.91 -17.97
C ASP A 383 5.64 -3.09 -17.42
N ARG A 384 5.83 -4.13 -18.20
CA ARG A 384 6.61 -5.34 -17.82
C ARG A 384 8.06 -5.05 -17.44
N LEU A 385 8.60 -3.89 -17.79
CA LEU A 385 9.95 -3.47 -17.43
C LEU A 385 10.01 -2.87 -16.03
N TYR A 386 8.89 -2.49 -15.41
CA TYR A 386 8.85 -1.81 -14.12
C TYR A 386 9.75 -2.48 -13.07
N LYS A 387 9.67 -3.79 -12.92
CA LYS A 387 10.51 -4.53 -11.96
C LYS A 387 12.01 -4.28 -12.16
N HIS A 388 12.46 -4.12 -13.41
CA HIS A 388 13.85 -3.81 -13.70
C HIS A 388 14.16 -2.35 -13.41
N VAL A 389 13.25 -1.45 -13.76
CA VAL A 389 13.39 -0.02 -13.52
C VAL A 389 13.49 0.27 -12.03
N SER A 390 12.55 -0.25 -11.22
CA SER A 390 12.59 -0.11 -9.75
C SER A 390 13.89 -0.65 -9.17
N ARG A 391 14.33 -1.83 -9.61
CA ARG A 391 15.59 -2.41 -9.16
C ARG A 391 16.79 -1.55 -9.55
N TYR A 392 16.81 -0.94 -10.72
CA TYR A 392 17.92 -0.07 -11.13
C TYR A 392 17.94 1.20 -10.28
N LEU A 393 16.76 1.80 -10.04
CA LEU A 393 16.63 2.94 -9.15
C LEU A 393 17.15 2.63 -7.75
N SER A 394 16.64 1.56 -7.13
CA SER A 394 16.99 1.23 -5.74
C SER A 394 18.47 0.86 -5.60
N GLN A 395 19.03 0.01 -6.45
CA GLN A 395 20.43 -0.42 -6.37
C GLN A 395 21.41 0.74 -6.57
N GLU A 396 21.23 1.49 -7.65
CA GLU A 396 22.17 2.57 -8.00
C GLU A 396 22.11 3.70 -6.96
N THR A 397 20.90 4.05 -6.49
CA THR A 397 20.74 5.06 -5.43
C THR A 397 21.29 4.55 -4.10
N HIS A 398 21.05 3.29 -3.74
CA HIS A 398 21.63 2.71 -2.53
C HIS A 398 23.17 2.78 -2.54
N ASP A 399 23.79 2.60 -3.70
CA ASP A 399 25.24 2.78 -3.85
C ASP A 399 25.67 4.24 -3.63
N VAL A 400 24.86 5.21 -4.07
CA VAL A 400 25.10 6.64 -3.78
C VAL A 400 24.99 6.93 -2.29
N LEU A 401 23.91 6.49 -1.65
CA LEU A 401 23.66 6.67 -0.22
C LEU A 401 24.75 6.04 0.65
N ALA A 402 25.31 4.92 0.21
CA ALA A 402 26.42 4.23 0.88
C ALA A 402 27.82 4.84 0.57
N GLY A 403 27.89 5.86 -0.27
CA GLY A 403 29.15 6.50 -0.69
C GLY A 403 30.00 5.64 -1.63
N ARG A 404 29.42 4.62 -2.28
CA ARG A 404 30.11 3.74 -3.22
C ARG A 404 30.11 4.28 -4.66
N LYS A 405 29.18 5.20 -4.97
CA LYS A 405 29.01 5.79 -6.30
C LYS A 405 28.64 7.28 -6.18
N THR A 406 28.99 8.09 -7.18
CA THR A 406 28.50 9.46 -7.27
C THR A 406 27.07 9.48 -7.81
N ALA A 407 26.28 10.50 -7.46
CA ALA A 407 24.91 10.65 -7.96
C ALA A 407 24.86 10.76 -9.49
N GLU A 408 25.79 11.50 -10.10
CA GLU A 408 25.93 11.64 -11.54
C GLU A 408 26.13 10.26 -12.22
N ALA A 409 27.08 9.45 -11.74
CA ALA A 409 27.35 8.12 -12.27
C ALA A 409 26.16 7.16 -12.05
N ALA A 410 25.39 7.31 -10.97
CA ALA A 410 24.20 6.52 -10.73
C ALA A 410 23.07 6.88 -11.70
N VAL A 411 22.79 8.17 -11.88
CA VAL A 411 21.78 8.67 -12.81
C VAL A 411 22.09 8.23 -14.26
N GLU A 412 23.36 8.35 -14.70
CA GLU A 412 23.80 7.86 -15.99
C GLU A 412 23.61 6.35 -16.14
N SER A 413 24.02 5.58 -15.12
CA SER A 413 23.87 4.11 -15.10
C SER A 413 22.40 3.69 -15.16
N ILE A 414 21.51 4.31 -14.37
CA ILE A 414 20.07 4.03 -14.36
C ILE A 414 19.52 4.28 -15.76
N THR A 415 19.80 5.45 -16.32
CA THR A 415 19.33 5.88 -17.66
C THR A 415 19.73 4.86 -18.71
N GLN A 416 21.02 4.52 -18.78
CA GLN A 416 21.53 3.57 -19.76
C GLN A 416 20.92 2.18 -19.61
N ARG A 417 20.81 1.67 -18.38
CA ARG A 417 20.23 0.33 -18.08
C ARG A 417 18.75 0.26 -18.47
N ILE A 418 17.96 1.34 -18.29
CA ILE A 418 16.56 1.40 -18.72
C ILE A 418 16.48 1.36 -20.25
N VAL A 419 17.27 2.17 -20.95
CA VAL A 419 17.29 2.22 -22.43
C VAL A 419 17.70 0.85 -23.00
N ASP A 420 18.79 0.28 -22.53
CA ASP A 420 19.29 -1.04 -22.99
C ASP A 420 18.25 -2.14 -22.78
N LYS A 421 17.60 -2.14 -21.60
CA LYS A 421 16.57 -3.13 -21.27
C LYS A 421 15.31 -2.99 -22.10
N SER A 422 15.02 -1.78 -22.56
CA SER A 422 13.84 -1.48 -23.39
C SER A 422 13.92 -2.03 -24.81
N LEU A 423 15.09 -2.49 -25.26
CA LEU A 423 15.34 -2.95 -26.62
C LEU A 423 14.97 -1.92 -27.68
N GLY A 424 15.24 -0.65 -27.41
CA GLY A 424 14.96 0.46 -28.31
C GLY A 424 13.56 1.07 -28.21
N ARG A 425 12.75 0.67 -27.21
CA ARG A 425 11.45 1.32 -26.94
C ARG A 425 11.61 2.70 -26.30
N TYR A 426 12.65 2.89 -25.48
CA TYR A 426 12.87 4.15 -24.77
C TYR A 426 14.06 4.88 -25.33
N THR A 427 13.95 6.19 -25.32
CA THR A 427 15.01 7.13 -25.68
C THR A 427 15.41 7.94 -24.47
N VAL A 428 16.55 8.61 -24.54
CA VAL A 428 16.98 9.61 -23.55
C VAL A 428 16.50 10.97 -24.03
N GLN A 429 15.91 11.74 -23.14
CA GLN A 429 15.56 13.13 -23.40
C GLN A 429 16.81 14.00 -23.35
#